data_f718aa72c44f62eb4629ed0f856fc24e
#
_entry.id   f718aa72c44f62eb4629ed0f856fc24e
#
_cell.length_a   1.000
_cell.length_b   1.000
_cell.length_c   1.000
_cell.angle_alpha   90.00
_cell.angle_beta   90.00
_cell.angle_gamma   90.00
#
_symmetry.space_group_name_H-M   'P 1'
#
loop_
_entity.id
_entity.type
_entity.pdbx_description
1 polymer ?
#
loop_
_entity_poly.entity_id
_entity_poly.type
_entity_poly.pdbx_seq_one_letter_code
_entity_poly.pdbx_strand_id
1 'polypeptide(L)'
;MRARDNDLEQATTMLDSTLLWREEFGLDSLQTWTEVIQKENLTGKAYVRGKDKQNRPIIWMKPKFENTYDHDGNIKHLVYNLERAVACGEANGYKDGKLCLIIDFEGYSIMNAPPMKTSMETLSILQNHYPERLAKAYLVRPPWIFHSFYSLISPFIDVVTKEKVMMLSSKKHATLVENIDDEYLESTVGGLDTRPFDSAVYLDTGGDSSLCYWRQLEAQTQGASADSEKSS
;
A
#
# COMPACT_ATOMS: atom_id res chain seq x y z
N MET A 1 -13.80 5.01 17.34
CA MET A 1 -13.61 4.92 18.79
C MET A 1 -12.11 4.91 19.16
N ARG A 2 -11.32 3.87 18.84
CA ARG A 2 -9.89 3.76 19.24
C ARG A 2 -9.01 4.95 18.83
N ALA A 3 -9.19 5.46 17.61
CA ALA A 3 -8.42 6.59 17.08
C ALA A 3 -8.68 7.95 17.78
N ARG A 4 -9.61 7.98 18.72
CA ARG A 4 -10.00 9.16 19.52
C ARG A 4 -10.17 8.78 21.00
N ASP A 5 -9.29 7.95 21.52
CA ASP A 5 -9.22 7.53 22.94
C ASP A 5 -10.59 7.09 23.53
N ASN A 6 -11.44 6.52 22.68
CA ASN A 6 -12.83 6.12 22.96
C ASN A 6 -13.79 7.27 23.25
N ASP A 7 -13.43 8.52 22.95
CA ASP A 7 -14.34 9.65 22.96
C ASP A 7 -15.38 9.49 21.85
N LEU A 8 -16.66 9.36 22.24
CA LEU A 8 -17.75 9.05 21.31
C LEU A 8 -18.06 10.26 20.40
N GLU A 9 -18.04 11.47 20.93
CA GLU A 9 -18.36 12.68 20.17
C GLU A 9 -17.29 12.93 19.09
N GLN A 10 -16.03 12.90 19.47
CA GLN A 10 -14.92 13.02 18.52
C GLN A 10 -14.91 11.88 17.47
N ALA A 11 -15.21 10.66 17.90
CA ALA A 11 -15.27 9.51 16.99
C ALA A 11 -16.42 9.64 15.98
N THR A 12 -17.59 10.14 16.41
CA THR A 12 -18.74 10.38 15.54
C THR A 12 -18.42 11.49 14.54
N THR A 13 -17.90 12.62 14.99
CA THR A 13 -17.46 13.73 14.12
C THR A 13 -16.46 13.26 13.07
N MET A 14 -15.48 12.44 13.46
CA MET A 14 -14.51 11.88 12.54
C MET A 14 -15.15 10.95 11.51
N LEU A 15 -16.11 10.12 11.92
CA LEU A 15 -16.84 9.23 11.03
C LEU A 15 -17.66 10.02 10.01
N ASP A 16 -18.43 11.01 10.46
CA ASP A 16 -19.26 11.87 9.60
C ASP A 16 -18.37 12.61 8.58
N SER A 17 -17.27 13.17 9.02
CA SER A 17 -16.29 13.82 8.14
C SER A 17 -15.69 12.83 7.11
N THR A 18 -15.46 11.58 7.51
CA THR A 18 -14.94 10.55 6.61
C THR A 18 -15.99 10.13 5.59
N LEU A 19 -17.25 9.97 5.99
CA LEU A 19 -18.33 9.61 5.07
C LEU A 19 -18.54 10.71 4.02
N LEU A 20 -18.57 11.97 4.45
CA LEU A 20 -18.65 13.10 3.53
C LEU A 20 -17.47 13.16 2.57
N TRP A 21 -16.24 13.02 3.10
CA TRP A 21 -15.04 12.98 2.27
C TRP A 21 -15.07 11.84 1.24
N ARG A 22 -15.54 10.65 1.60
CA ARG A 22 -15.67 9.50 0.68
C ARG A 22 -16.60 9.82 -0.49
N GLU A 23 -17.72 10.50 -0.20
CA GLU A 23 -18.68 10.94 -1.21
C GLU A 23 -18.06 12.00 -2.13
N GLU A 24 -17.50 13.07 -1.55
CA GLU A 24 -16.86 14.16 -2.30
C GLU A 24 -15.66 13.70 -3.12
N PHE A 25 -14.88 12.78 -2.59
CA PHE A 25 -13.71 12.19 -3.26
C PHE A 25 -14.12 11.24 -4.40
N GLY A 26 -15.37 10.77 -4.42
CA GLY A 26 -15.93 9.91 -5.47
C GLY A 26 -15.53 8.46 -5.35
N LEU A 27 -15.37 7.92 -4.13
CA LEU A 27 -14.98 6.53 -3.89
C LEU A 27 -16.00 5.52 -4.44
N ASP A 28 -17.27 5.86 -4.51
CA ASP A 28 -18.32 5.01 -5.09
C ASP A 28 -18.22 4.92 -6.63
N SER A 29 -17.35 5.74 -7.22
CA SER A 29 -17.12 5.84 -8.67
C SER A 29 -15.69 5.46 -9.07
N LEU A 30 -15.02 4.58 -8.32
CA LEU A 30 -13.63 4.15 -8.59
C LEU A 30 -13.41 3.68 -10.03
N GLN A 31 -14.43 3.06 -10.65
CA GLN A 31 -14.38 2.65 -12.05
C GLN A 31 -14.19 3.82 -13.03
N THR A 32 -14.53 5.06 -12.63
CA THR A 32 -14.32 6.25 -13.47
C THR A 32 -12.87 6.72 -13.46
N TRP A 33 -12.04 6.21 -12.56
CA TRP A 33 -10.64 6.58 -12.43
C TRP A 33 -9.70 5.74 -13.30
N THR A 34 -10.24 4.86 -14.14
CA THR A 34 -9.47 3.85 -14.88
C THR A 34 -8.25 4.46 -15.58
N GLU A 35 -8.40 5.54 -16.34
CA GLU A 35 -7.29 6.16 -17.06
C GLU A 35 -6.22 6.74 -16.15
N VAL A 36 -6.64 7.41 -15.07
CA VAL A 36 -5.73 7.97 -14.07
C VAL A 36 -4.96 6.85 -13.39
N ILE A 37 -5.65 5.81 -12.94
CA ILE A 37 -5.02 4.68 -12.25
C ILE A 37 -4.10 3.90 -13.18
N GLN A 38 -4.47 3.68 -14.44
CA GLN A 38 -3.59 3.04 -15.43
C GLN A 38 -2.28 3.82 -15.61
N LYS A 39 -2.36 5.14 -15.74
CA LYS A 39 -1.19 6.02 -15.88
C LYS A 39 -0.30 5.95 -14.62
N GLU A 40 -0.88 6.11 -13.44
CA GLU A 40 -0.14 6.13 -12.18
C GLU A 40 0.48 4.76 -11.85
N ASN A 41 -0.21 3.69 -12.18
CA ASN A 41 0.18 2.32 -11.85
C ASN A 41 1.17 1.69 -12.85
N LEU A 42 1.39 2.32 -14.00
CA LEU A 42 2.14 1.77 -15.13
C LEU A 42 3.53 1.22 -14.74
N THR A 43 4.22 1.91 -13.83
CA THR A 43 5.58 1.58 -13.42
C THR A 43 5.68 0.67 -12.21
N GLY A 44 4.56 0.40 -11.53
CA GLY A 44 4.57 -0.33 -10.28
C GLY A 44 5.16 0.46 -9.10
N LYS A 45 4.96 1.79 -9.08
CA LYS A 45 5.40 2.63 -7.97
C LYS A 45 4.67 2.34 -6.66
N ALA A 46 3.41 1.87 -6.73
CA ALA A 46 2.66 1.35 -5.59
C ALA A 46 1.64 0.28 -6.03
N TYR A 47 1.51 -0.79 -5.26
CA TYR A 47 0.56 -1.88 -5.51
C TYR A 47 0.39 -2.76 -4.27
N VAL A 48 -0.71 -3.52 -4.23
CA VAL A 48 -1.01 -4.49 -3.16
C VAL A 48 -0.52 -5.87 -3.59
N ARG A 49 0.41 -6.47 -2.84
CA ARG A 49 0.93 -7.81 -3.15
C ARG A 49 1.43 -8.51 -1.89
N GLY A 50 0.99 -9.75 -1.70
CA GLY A 50 1.36 -10.55 -0.54
C GLY A 50 0.63 -10.16 0.73
N LYS A 51 0.95 -10.86 1.79
CA LYS A 51 0.38 -10.69 3.13
C LYS A 51 1.41 -10.99 4.20
N ASP A 52 1.20 -10.48 5.39
CA ASP A 52 2.00 -10.86 6.54
C ASP A 52 1.46 -12.13 7.24
N LYS A 53 2.18 -12.61 8.24
CA LYS A 53 1.83 -13.82 9.01
C LYS A 53 0.51 -13.71 9.79
N GLN A 54 -0.08 -12.50 9.88
CA GLN A 54 -1.40 -12.26 10.44
C GLN A 54 -2.48 -12.09 9.35
N ASN A 55 -2.17 -12.44 8.09
CA ASN A 55 -3.01 -12.30 6.91
C ASN A 55 -3.35 -10.84 6.54
N ARG A 56 -2.59 -9.84 7.02
CA ARG A 56 -2.79 -8.46 6.65
C ARG A 56 -2.16 -8.20 5.28
N PRO A 57 -2.89 -7.59 4.34
CA PRO A 57 -2.36 -7.29 3.01
C PRO A 57 -1.18 -6.31 3.08
N ILE A 58 -0.26 -6.43 2.14
CA ILE A 58 0.92 -5.59 2.05
C ILE A 58 0.77 -4.65 0.86
N ILE A 59 0.89 -3.35 1.10
CA ILE A 59 1.07 -2.34 0.06
C ILE A 59 2.57 -2.12 -0.11
N TRP A 60 3.07 -2.39 -1.30
CA TRP A 60 4.42 -2.04 -1.72
C TRP A 60 4.45 -0.63 -2.27
N MET A 61 5.47 0.14 -1.89
CA MET A 61 5.75 1.45 -2.44
C MET A 61 7.22 1.50 -2.87
N LYS A 62 7.47 1.88 -4.10
CA LYS A 62 8.81 1.94 -4.71
C LYS A 62 9.03 3.32 -5.32
N PRO A 63 9.47 4.31 -4.54
CA PRO A 63 9.58 5.68 -5.00
C PRO A 63 10.46 5.88 -6.25
N LYS A 64 11.44 5.00 -6.50
CA LYS A 64 12.27 5.06 -7.72
C LYS A 64 11.46 4.97 -9.00
N PHE A 65 10.27 4.38 -8.94
CA PHE A 65 9.39 4.20 -10.08
C PHE A 65 8.34 5.30 -10.23
N GLU A 66 8.50 6.42 -9.47
CA GLU A 66 7.64 7.59 -9.67
C GLU A 66 7.69 8.05 -11.13
N ASN A 67 6.52 8.08 -11.78
CA ASN A 67 6.38 8.32 -13.21
C ASN A 67 5.54 9.56 -13.52
N THR A 68 4.95 10.18 -12.51
CA THR A 68 4.19 11.41 -12.64
C THR A 68 4.48 12.34 -11.47
N TYR A 69 4.21 13.63 -11.65
CA TYR A 69 4.17 14.60 -10.55
C TYR A 69 2.78 15.20 -10.43
N ASP A 70 1.79 14.50 -10.97
CA ASP A 70 0.39 14.86 -10.91
C ASP A 70 -0.11 14.62 -9.48
N HIS A 71 -0.42 15.71 -8.79
CA HIS A 71 -0.87 15.68 -7.42
C HIS A 71 -2.15 14.86 -7.26
N ASP A 72 -3.16 15.16 -8.07
CA ASP A 72 -4.48 14.52 -7.98
C ASP A 72 -4.41 13.04 -8.38
N GLY A 73 -3.61 12.72 -9.40
CA GLY A 73 -3.34 11.35 -9.82
C GLY A 73 -2.68 10.55 -8.73
N ASN A 74 -1.64 11.07 -8.10
CA ASN A 74 -0.94 10.41 -7.00
C ASN A 74 -1.86 10.16 -5.79
N ILE A 75 -2.72 11.13 -5.43
CA ILE A 75 -3.68 10.97 -4.33
C ILE A 75 -4.74 9.91 -4.68
N LYS A 76 -5.29 9.92 -5.89
CA LYS A 76 -6.22 8.88 -6.34
C LYS A 76 -5.58 7.49 -6.35
N HIS A 77 -4.34 7.39 -6.80
CA HIS A 77 -3.60 6.12 -6.81
C HIS A 77 -3.31 5.59 -5.40
N LEU A 78 -2.96 6.47 -4.45
CA LEU A 78 -2.85 6.11 -3.04
C LEU A 78 -4.16 5.53 -2.52
N VAL A 79 -5.26 6.25 -2.70
CA VAL A 79 -6.59 5.85 -2.20
C VAL A 79 -7.06 4.55 -2.85
N TYR A 80 -6.85 4.38 -4.16
CA TYR A 80 -7.13 3.14 -4.87
C TYR A 80 -6.41 1.93 -4.25
N ASN A 81 -5.11 2.06 -3.95
CA ASN A 81 -4.34 0.98 -3.33
C ASN A 81 -4.78 0.70 -1.89
N LEU A 82 -5.20 1.72 -1.14
CA LEU A 82 -5.75 1.55 0.22
C LEU A 82 -7.08 0.80 0.19
N GLU A 83 -8.03 1.21 -0.65
CA GLU A 83 -9.33 0.53 -0.81
C GLU A 83 -9.13 -0.92 -1.28
N ARG A 84 -8.24 -1.12 -2.25
CA ARG A 84 -7.90 -2.46 -2.75
C ARG A 84 -7.29 -3.35 -1.66
N ALA A 85 -6.40 -2.81 -0.84
CA ALA A 85 -5.81 -3.57 0.25
C ALA A 85 -6.86 -3.98 1.29
N VAL A 86 -7.77 -3.08 1.64
CA VAL A 86 -8.86 -3.38 2.57
C VAL A 86 -9.77 -4.46 2.00
N ALA A 87 -10.26 -4.29 0.77
CA ALA A 87 -11.14 -5.25 0.10
C ALA A 87 -10.48 -6.63 -0.04
N CYS A 88 -9.20 -6.65 -0.40
CA CYS A 88 -8.41 -7.86 -0.49
C CYS A 88 -8.26 -8.57 0.87
N GLY A 89 -8.01 -7.83 1.94
CA GLY A 89 -7.95 -8.38 3.29
C GLY A 89 -9.28 -9.03 3.70
N GLU A 90 -10.38 -8.36 3.49
CA GLU A 90 -11.73 -8.84 3.80
C GLU A 90 -12.09 -10.11 3.02
N ALA A 91 -11.81 -10.14 1.72
CA ALA A 91 -12.03 -11.31 0.86
C ALA A 91 -11.20 -12.54 1.29
N ASN A 92 -10.08 -12.33 2.01
CA ASN A 92 -9.25 -13.39 2.57
C ASN A 92 -9.55 -13.67 4.05
N GLY A 93 -10.67 -13.22 4.56
CA GLY A 93 -11.13 -13.49 5.93
C GLY A 93 -10.47 -12.63 7.00
N TYR A 94 -9.65 -11.64 6.62
CA TYR A 94 -9.07 -10.68 7.54
C TYR A 94 -10.00 -9.49 7.76
N LYS A 95 -10.70 -9.48 8.89
CA LYS A 95 -11.80 -8.53 9.18
C LYS A 95 -11.38 -7.23 9.89
N ASP A 96 -10.14 -7.16 10.38
CA ASP A 96 -9.68 -5.98 11.13
C ASP A 96 -9.40 -4.76 10.24
N GLY A 97 -9.35 -4.96 8.91
CA GLY A 97 -9.11 -3.92 7.92
C GLY A 97 -7.74 -3.25 8.03
N LYS A 98 -6.79 -3.85 8.78
CA LYS A 98 -5.41 -3.34 8.88
C LYS A 98 -4.58 -3.83 7.71
N LEU A 99 -3.54 -3.07 7.39
CA LEU A 99 -2.60 -3.35 6.33
C LEU A 99 -1.16 -3.08 6.77
N CYS A 100 -0.21 -3.62 6.03
CA CYS A 100 1.20 -3.31 6.16
C CYS A 100 1.68 -2.48 4.98
N LEU A 101 2.64 -1.60 5.22
CA LEU A 101 3.37 -0.89 4.17
C LEU A 101 4.80 -1.40 4.10
N ILE A 102 5.31 -1.61 2.89
CA ILE A 102 6.74 -1.77 2.64
C ILE A 102 7.14 -0.69 1.65
N ILE A 103 7.98 0.25 2.10
CA ILE A 103 8.52 1.31 1.25
C ILE A 103 9.97 0.95 0.96
N ASP A 104 10.24 0.50 -0.27
CA ASP A 104 11.57 0.12 -0.73
C ASP A 104 12.26 1.31 -1.40
N PHE A 105 13.25 1.87 -0.73
CA PHE A 105 14.01 3.02 -1.20
C PHE A 105 15.20 2.64 -2.12
N GLU A 106 15.28 1.39 -2.58
CA GLU A 106 16.35 1.03 -3.52
C GLU A 106 16.33 1.90 -4.77
N GLY A 107 17.45 2.54 -5.09
CA GLY A 107 17.55 3.42 -6.25
C GLY A 107 16.75 4.71 -6.15
N TYR A 108 16.25 5.07 -4.97
CA TYR A 108 15.58 6.35 -4.74
C TYR A 108 16.55 7.52 -5.00
N SER A 109 16.00 8.53 -5.65
CA SER A 109 16.62 9.85 -5.83
C SER A 109 15.67 10.92 -5.31
N ILE A 110 16.22 12.05 -4.86
CA ILE A 110 15.42 13.21 -4.46
C ILE A 110 14.51 13.70 -5.60
N MET A 111 14.90 13.43 -6.84
CA MET A 111 14.08 13.75 -8.02
C MET A 111 12.80 12.88 -8.10
N ASN A 112 12.77 11.75 -7.36
CA ASN A 112 11.57 10.90 -7.26
C ASN A 112 10.69 11.26 -6.04
N ALA A 113 11.07 12.29 -5.28
CA ALA A 113 10.28 12.72 -4.14
C ALA A 113 8.97 13.38 -4.62
N PRO A 114 7.82 13.00 -4.05
CA PRO A 114 6.58 13.70 -4.32
C PRO A 114 6.67 15.16 -3.81
N PRO A 115 5.94 16.09 -4.43
CA PRO A 115 5.81 17.44 -3.90
C PRO A 115 5.38 17.43 -2.42
N MET A 116 5.86 18.39 -1.63
CA MET A 116 5.50 18.51 -0.21
C MET A 116 3.98 18.54 0.00
N LYS A 117 3.24 19.23 -0.89
CA LYS A 117 1.78 19.26 -0.87
C LYS A 117 1.21 17.84 -0.90
N THR A 118 1.66 16.99 -1.84
CA THR A 118 1.20 15.60 -1.98
C THR A 118 1.51 14.78 -0.73
N SER A 119 2.71 14.94 -0.17
CA SER A 119 3.12 14.24 1.05
C SER A 119 2.27 14.61 2.26
N MET A 120 1.97 15.90 2.44
CA MET A 120 1.13 16.37 3.55
C MET A 120 -0.32 15.92 3.39
N GLU A 121 -0.85 15.95 2.17
CA GLU A 121 -2.22 15.47 1.90
C GLU A 121 -2.32 13.96 2.07
N THR A 122 -1.33 13.18 1.61
CA THR A 122 -1.22 11.75 1.90
C THR A 122 -1.31 11.48 3.41
N LEU A 123 -0.53 12.20 4.21
CA LEU A 123 -0.54 12.05 5.66
C LEU A 123 -1.91 12.41 6.27
N SER A 124 -2.50 13.50 5.81
CA SER A 124 -3.85 13.93 6.23
C SER A 124 -4.91 12.88 5.93
N ILE A 125 -4.92 12.33 4.71
CA ILE A 125 -5.86 11.27 4.31
C ILE A 125 -5.70 10.03 5.18
N LEU A 126 -4.46 9.57 5.37
CA LEU A 126 -4.20 8.39 6.18
C LEU A 126 -4.66 8.56 7.63
N GLN A 127 -4.44 9.72 8.24
CA GLN A 127 -4.80 9.97 9.63
C GLN A 127 -6.29 10.21 9.84
N ASN A 128 -6.94 10.92 8.92
CA ASN A 128 -8.31 11.37 9.11
C ASN A 128 -9.34 10.40 8.50
N HIS A 129 -9.01 9.72 7.40
CA HIS A 129 -9.96 8.91 6.64
C HIS A 129 -9.65 7.41 6.66
N TYR A 130 -8.41 7.03 7.04
CA TYR A 130 -7.98 5.64 7.24
C TYR A 130 -7.42 5.39 8.66
N PRO A 131 -8.10 5.87 9.73
CA PRO A 131 -7.63 5.71 11.09
C PRO A 131 -7.49 4.23 11.44
N GLU A 132 -6.45 3.89 12.23
CA GLU A 132 -6.16 2.53 12.70
C GLU A 132 -5.93 1.47 11.61
N ARG A 133 -5.85 1.85 10.34
CA ARG A 133 -5.59 0.92 9.23
C ARG A 133 -4.13 0.44 9.18
N LEU A 134 -3.19 1.26 9.62
CA LEU A 134 -1.77 0.86 9.63
C LEU A 134 -1.48 -0.13 10.75
N ALA A 135 -0.98 -1.30 10.40
CA ALA A 135 -0.45 -2.29 11.34
C ALA A 135 1.06 -2.12 11.52
N LYS A 136 1.83 -2.07 10.42
CA LYS A 136 3.27 -1.87 10.37
C LYS A 136 3.65 -1.13 9.09
N ALA A 137 4.68 -0.30 9.18
CA ALA A 137 5.33 0.31 8.02
C ALA A 137 6.83 0.00 8.07
N TYR A 138 7.32 -0.69 7.06
CA TYR A 138 8.73 -1.02 6.90
C TYR A 138 9.34 -0.11 5.85
N LEU A 139 10.26 0.76 6.27
CA LEU A 139 11.03 1.64 5.40
C LEU A 139 12.37 0.96 5.16
N VAL A 140 12.52 0.34 3.99
CA VAL A 140 13.69 -0.46 3.66
C VAL A 140 14.71 0.41 2.94
N ARG A 141 15.93 0.47 3.47
CA ARG A 141 17.06 1.25 2.92
C ARG A 141 16.75 2.76 2.78
N PRO A 142 16.12 3.41 3.77
CA PRO A 142 15.84 4.83 3.66
C PRO A 142 17.16 5.61 3.53
N PRO A 143 17.29 6.49 2.52
CA PRO A 143 18.49 7.32 2.38
C PRO A 143 18.54 8.40 3.46
N TRP A 144 19.73 8.94 3.71
CA TRP A 144 19.90 9.97 4.73
C TRP A 144 18.98 11.19 4.54
N ILE A 145 18.71 11.57 3.29
CA ILE A 145 17.79 12.68 2.96
C ILE A 145 16.37 12.39 3.43
N PHE A 146 15.95 11.13 3.42
CA PHE A 146 14.63 10.72 3.92
C PHE A 146 14.53 10.91 5.44
N HIS A 147 15.62 10.69 6.19
CA HIS A 147 15.61 10.96 7.63
C HIS A 147 15.35 12.44 7.93
N SER A 148 15.91 13.35 7.14
CA SER A 148 15.65 14.78 7.27
C SER A 148 14.17 15.11 6.95
N PHE A 149 13.65 14.55 5.88
CA PHE A 149 12.24 14.68 5.52
C PHE A 149 11.33 14.11 6.62
N TYR A 150 11.61 12.89 7.11
CA TYR A 150 10.84 12.27 8.18
C TYR A 150 10.86 13.10 9.46
N SER A 151 11.97 13.70 9.81
CA SER A 151 12.08 14.60 10.95
C SER A 151 11.19 15.84 10.79
N LEU A 152 11.05 16.35 9.57
CA LEU A 152 10.19 17.50 9.25
C LEU A 152 8.71 17.17 9.39
N ILE A 153 8.28 15.98 8.93
CA ILE A 153 6.86 15.57 8.99
C ILE A 153 6.48 14.89 10.32
N SER A 154 7.46 14.39 11.06
CA SER A 154 7.25 13.65 12.32
C SER A 154 6.36 14.37 13.34
N PRO A 155 6.43 15.70 13.54
CA PRO A 155 5.52 16.38 14.45
C PRO A 155 4.05 16.23 14.10
N PHE A 156 3.73 15.97 12.84
CA PHE A 156 2.36 15.80 12.33
C PHE A 156 1.87 14.34 12.38
N ILE A 157 2.75 13.40 12.74
CA ILE A 157 2.40 11.97 12.85
C ILE A 157 2.09 11.68 14.32
N ASP A 158 0.95 11.05 14.60
CA ASP A 158 0.59 10.63 15.95
C ASP A 158 1.58 9.59 16.52
N VAL A 159 1.65 9.51 17.87
CA VAL A 159 2.62 8.68 18.58
C VAL A 159 2.42 7.20 18.25
N VAL A 160 1.17 6.73 18.20
CA VAL A 160 0.85 5.31 17.93
C VAL A 160 1.28 4.93 16.51
N THR A 161 1.11 5.82 15.54
CA THR A 161 1.57 5.59 14.17
C THR A 161 3.10 5.56 14.09
N LYS A 162 3.82 6.43 14.84
CA LYS A 162 5.30 6.40 14.89
C LYS A 162 5.84 5.06 15.38
N GLU A 163 5.22 4.47 16.38
CA GLU A 163 5.63 3.17 16.93
C GLU A 163 5.45 2.01 15.95
N LYS A 164 4.60 2.19 14.94
CA LYS A 164 4.38 1.21 13.87
C LYS A 164 5.40 1.33 12.72
N VAL A 165 6.20 2.42 12.68
CA VAL A 165 7.18 2.68 11.63
C VAL A 165 8.54 2.10 11.99
N MET A 166 9.08 1.24 11.14
CA MET A 166 10.37 0.57 11.30
C MET A 166 11.31 0.93 10.14
N MET A 167 12.42 1.60 10.46
CA MET A 167 13.46 1.91 9.48
C MET A 167 14.48 0.76 9.44
N LEU A 168 14.59 0.10 8.29
CA LEU A 168 15.43 -1.08 8.11
C LEU A 168 16.60 -0.76 7.17
N SER A 169 17.83 -1.02 7.62
CA SER A 169 18.97 -1.03 6.73
C SER A 169 18.97 -2.33 5.89
N SER A 170 19.73 -2.35 4.78
CA SER A 170 19.87 -3.53 3.91
C SER A 170 20.28 -4.83 4.64
N LYS A 171 20.85 -4.72 5.83
CA LYS A 171 21.28 -5.85 6.67
C LYS A 171 20.18 -6.40 7.60
N LYS A 172 19.00 -5.81 7.61
CA LYS A 172 17.92 -6.20 8.54
C LYS A 172 16.76 -6.94 7.89
N HIS A 173 17.01 -7.69 6.83
CA HIS A 173 16.02 -8.56 6.22
C HIS A 173 15.34 -9.51 7.25
N ALA A 174 16.09 -10.02 8.24
CA ALA A 174 15.54 -10.87 9.28
C ALA A 174 14.30 -10.29 9.97
N THR A 175 14.24 -8.95 10.15
CA THR A 175 13.05 -8.29 10.73
C THR A 175 11.80 -8.41 9.84
N LEU A 176 11.96 -8.46 8.51
CA LEU A 176 10.83 -8.70 7.60
C LEU A 176 10.34 -10.13 7.70
N VAL A 177 11.24 -11.15 7.67
CA VAL A 177 10.88 -12.58 7.74
C VAL A 177 10.30 -12.98 9.10
N GLU A 178 10.57 -12.27 10.17
CA GLU A 178 9.88 -12.45 11.45
C GLU A 178 8.36 -12.25 11.33
N ASN A 179 7.95 -11.32 10.46
CA ASN A 179 6.56 -10.89 10.33
C ASN A 179 5.88 -11.31 9.01
N ILE A 180 6.65 -11.63 7.98
CA ILE A 180 6.18 -11.90 6.63
C ILE A 180 6.92 -13.14 6.12
N ASP A 181 6.20 -14.08 5.53
CA ASP A 181 6.81 -15.27 4.92
C ASP A 181 7.58 -14.89 3.65
N ASP A 182 8.74 -15.51 3.43
CA ASP A 182 9.67 -15.18 2.35
C ASP A 182 9.03 -15.24 0.95
N GLU A 183 8.03 -16.08 0.76
CA GLU A 183 7.27 -16.19 -0.49
C GLU A 183 6.43 -14.96 -0.82
N TYR A 184 6.09 -14.13 0.19
CA TYR A 184 5.37 -12.86 0.04
C TYR A 184 6.30 -11.65 0.05
N LEU A 185 7.60 -11.87 0.27
CA LEU A 185 8.61 -10.83 0.18
C LEU A 185 9.30 -10.86 -1.18
N GLU A 186 9.41 -9.71 -1.80
CA GLU A 186 10.11 -9.58 -3.06
C GLU A 186 11.63 -9.77 -2.89
N SER A 187 12.27 -10.31 -3.92
CA SER A 187 13.73 -10.54 -3.95
C SER A 187 14.55 -9.26 -3.75
N THR A 188 13.98 -8.09 -4.08
CA THR A 188 14.62 -6.77 -3.86
C THR A 188 14.87 -6.46 -2.39
N VAL A 189 14.08 -7.05 -1.50
CA VAL A 189 14.25 -6.93 -0.04
C VAL A 189 14.71 -8.24 0.59
N GLY A 190 15.18 -9.19 -0.24
CA GLY A 190 15.77 -10.47 0.18
C GLY A 190 14.76 -11.60 0.36
N GLY A 191 13.53 -11.46 -0.12
CA GLY A 191 12.53 -12.53 -0.16
C GLY A 191 12.69 -13.46 -1.36
N LEU A 192 11.74 -14.37 -1.53
CA LEU A 192 11.73 -15.37 -2.60
C LEU A 192 10.89 -14.96 -3.81
N ASP A 193 10.05 -13.94 -3.72
CA ASP A 193 9.23 -13.50 -4.84
C ASP A 193 10.06 -12.72 -5.86
N THR A 194 10.31 -13.36 -7.01
CA THR A 194 11.06 -12.81 -8.14
C THR A 194 10.17 -12.32 -9.27
N ARG A 195 8.84 -12.49 -9.14
CA ARG A 195 7.90 -12.13 -10.21
C ARG A 195 7.89 -10.62 -10.44
N PRO A 196 8.05 -10.16 -11.68
CA PRO A 196 7.98 -8.74 -11.99
C PRO A 196 6.56 -8.20 -11.70
N PHE A 197 6.46 -6.90 -11.49
CA PHE A 197 5.17 -6.23 -11.47
C PHE A 197 4.64 -6.11 -12.91
N ASP A 198 3.37 -6.46 -13.10
CA ASP A 198 2.65 -6.28 -14.35
C ASP A 198 1.39 -5.44 -14.09
N SER A 199 1.37 -4.24 -14.64
CA SER A 199 0.27 -3.29 -14.44
C SER A 199 -1.03 -3.78 -15.08
N ALA A 200 -0.97 -4.43 -16.25
CA ALA A 200 -2.17 -4.94 -16.91
C ALA A 200 -2.82 -6.03 -16.08
N VAL A 201 -2.03 -7.00 -15.62
CA VAL A 201 -2.50 -8.07 -14.73
C VAL A 201 -3.01 -7.51 -13.42
N TYR A 202 -2.29 -6.54 -12.82
CA TYR A 202 -2.72 -5.93 -11.57
C TYR A 202 -4.08 -5.25 -11.69
N LEU A 203 -4.34 -4.56 -12.80
CA LEU A 203 -5.58 -3.82 -13.01
C LEU A 203 -6.73 -4.68 -13.57
N ASP A 204 -6.40 -5.85 -14.12
CA ASP A 204 -7.41 -6.82 -14.58
C ASP A 204 -8.03 -7.55 -13.40
N THR A 205 -9.03 -6.93 -12.80
CA THR A 205 -9.79 -7.51 -11.68
C THR A 205 -11.04 -8.24 -12.16
N GLY A 206 -11.32 -8.28 -13.46
CA GLY A 206 -12.58 -8.80 -13.98
C GLY A 206 -13.82 -8.09 -13.41
N GLY A 207 -13.63 -6.87 -12.89
CA GLY A 207 -14.67 -6.09 -12.20
C GLY A 207 -14.74 -6.35 -10.69
N ASP A 208 -13.93 -7.25 -10.15
CA ASP A 208 -13.84 -7.54 -8.71
C ASP A 208 -12.58 -6.92 -8.09
N SER A 209 -12.74 -5.72 -7.48
CA SER A 209 -11.66 -5.02 -6.81
C SER A 209 -11.14 -5.74 -5.55
N SER A 210 -11.87 -6.75 -5.04
CA SER A 210 -11.45 -7.59 -3.93
C SER A 210 -10.44 -8.66 -4.35
N LEU A 211 -10.26 -8.87 -5.67
CA LEU A 211 -9.32 -9.84 -6.19
C LEU A 211 -7.88 -9.44 -5.87
N CYS A 212 -7.25 -10.25 -5.03
CA CYS A 212 -5.88 -10.00 -4.61
C CYS A 212 -4.89 -10.34 -5.71
N TYR A 213 -3.94 -9.44 -5.97
CA TYR A 213 -2.95 -9.62 -7.03
C TYR A 213 -2.15 -10.93 -6.90
N TRP A 214 -1.79 -11.35 -5.69
CA TRP A 214 -1.11 -12.64 -5.50
C TRP A 214 -1.98 -13.84 -5.87
N ARG A 215 -3.31 -13.79 -5.69
CA ARG A 215 -4.22 -14.86 -6.13
C ARG A 215 -4.34 -14.91 -7.65
N GLN A 216 -4.33 -13.77 -8.32
CA GLN A 216 -4.26 -13.70 -9.78
C GLN A 216 -2.99 -14.39 -10.29
N LEU A 217 -1.86 -14.12 -9.64
CA LEU A 217 -0.58 -14.74 -9.98
C LEU A 217 -0.55 -16.25 -9.68
N GLU A 218 -1.14 -16.70 -8.58
CA GLU A 218 -1.28 -18.12 -8.24
C GLU A 218 -2.14 -18.86 -9.27
N ALA A 219 -3.28 -18.26 -9.67
CA ALA A 219 -4.16 -18.83 -10.68
C ALA A 219 -3.48 -18.97 -12.05
N GLN A 220 -2.68 -17.98 -12.46
CA GLN A 220 -1.90 -18.05 -13.70
C GLN A 220 -0.83 -19.17 -13.66
N THR A 221 -0.16 -19.32 -12.52
CA THR A 221 0.86 -20.38 -12.35
C THR A 221 0.23 -21.76 -12.38
N GLN A 222 -0.94 -21.95 -11.77
CA GLN A 222 -1.66 -23.23 -11.78
C GLN A 222 -2.23 -23.55 -13.17
N GLY A 223 -2.74 -22.56 -13.91
CA GLY A 223 -3.21 -22.71 -15.28
C GLY A 223 -2.09 -23.16 -16.23
N ALA A 224 -0.93 -22.53 -16.13
CA ALA A 224 0.24 -22.88 -16.95
C ALA A 224 0.74 -24.31 -16.66
N SER A 225 0.66 -24.78 -15.42
CA SER A 225 1.05 -26.14 -15.03
C SER A 225 0.07 -27.19 -15.60
N ALA A 226 -1.22 -26.90 -15.57
CA ALA A 226 -2.26 -27.78 -16.10
C ALA A 226 -2.22 -27.94 -17.62
N ASP A 227 -1.82 -26.89 -18.35
CA ASP A 227 -1.66 -26.93 -19.81
C ASP A 227 -0.38 -27.68 -20.25
N SER A 228 0.67 -27.62 -19.43
CA SER A 228 1.90 -28.39 -19.70
C SER A 228 1.72 -29.90 -19.49
N GLU A 229 0.87 -30.31 -18.52
CA GLU A 229 0.54 -31.74 -18.32
C GLU A 229 -0.40 -32.31 -19.38
N LYS A 230 -1.21 -31.50 -20.05
CA LYS A 230 -2.12 -31.93 -21.13
C LYS A 230 -1.41 -32.06 -22.49
N SER A 231 -0.20 -31.49 -22.63
CA SER A 231 0.59 -31.53 -23.87
C SER A 231 1.72 -32.55 -23.85
N SER A 232 1.79 -33.37 -22.83
CA SER A 232 2.71 -34.50 -22.67
C SER A 232 1.98 -35.84 -22.78
#